data_07d494c8c5244840ccac9e26508deaee
#
_entry.id   07d494c8c5244840ccac9e26508deaee
#
_cell.length_a   1.000
_cell.length_b   1.000
_cell.length_c   1.000
_cell.angle_alpha   90.00
_cell.angle_beta   90.00
_cell.angle_gamma   90.00
#
_symmetry.space_group_name_H-M   'P 1'
#
loop_
_entity.id
_entity.type
_entity.pdbx_description
1 polymer ?
#
loop_
_entity_poly.entity_id
_entity_poly.type
_entity_poly.pdbx_seq_one_letter_code
_entity_poly.pdbx_strand_id
1 'polypeptide(L)'
;MIIKIFSRQQAVKQSYTDFDGSKIIISISDPFEEKAKFNRNNISIKSVLYLSFYDIDEKTKSIFGGYDFMSPIDAVLIRDFVLKWENFVNEIWVQCEMGISRSAGIAAAILEHFELDSIDILNSKKYIPNMLCYNLTKEAFSKKEV
;
A
#
# COMPACT_ATOMS: atom_id res chain seq x y z
N MET A 1 14.84 5.21 0.68
CA MET A 1 13.65 4.40 0.98
C MET A 1 13.37 3.44 -0.18
N ILE A 2 13.15 2.18 0.12
CA ILE A 2 12.83 1.16 -0.88
C ILE A 2 11.35 0.81 -0.75
N ILE A 3 10.62 0.88 -1.86
CA ILE A 3 9.19 0.54 -1.89
C ILE A 3 9.04 -0.76 -2.67
N LYS A 4 8.43 -1.78 -2.07
CA LYS A 4 8.19 -3.07 -2.71
C LYS A 4 6.69 -3.34 -2.80
N ILE A 5 6.26 -3.85 -3.93
CA ILE A 5 4.87 -4.20 -4.21
C ILE A 5 4.76 -5.72 -4.22
N PHE A 6 3.85 -6.26 -3.42
CA PHE A 6 3.67 -7.70 -3.30
C PHE A 6 2.19 -8.11 -3.45
N SER A 7 1.99 -9.30 -3.98
CA SER A 7 0.74 -10.02 -3.78
C SER A 7 0.68 -10.49 -2.32
N ARG A 8 -0.50 -10.93 -1.87
CA ARG A 8 -0.68 -11.50 -0.55
C ARG A 8 0.27 -12.68 -0.30
N GLN A 9 0.32 -13.61 -1.26
CA GLN A 9 1.16 -14.79 -1.18
C GLN A 9 2.65 -14.43 -1.08
N GLN A 10 3.10 -13.50 -1.92
CA GLN A 10 4.49 -13.04 -1.92
C GLN A 10 4.88 -12.39 -0.60
N ALA A 11 4.03 -11.48 -0.10
CA ALA A 11 4.35 -10.75 1.14
C ALA A 11 4.41 -11.69 2.34
N VAL A 12 3.47 -12.62 2.46
CA VAL A 12 3.48 -13.60 3.54
C VAL A 12 4.74 -14.47 3.45
N LYS A 13 5.06 -14.98 2.27
CA LYS A 13 6.28 -15.79 2.06
C LYS A 13 7.54 -15.00 2.42
N GLN A 14 7.65 -13.76 1.95
CA GLN A 14 8.81 -12.91 2.25
C GLN A 14 8.95 -12.64 3.75
N SER A 15 7.85 -12.58 4.49
CA SER A 15 7.91 -12.38 5.95
C SER A 15 8.59 -13.52 6.69
N TYR A 16 8.67 -14.71 6.08
CA TYR A 16 9.35 -15.87 6.64
C TYR A 16 10.78 -16.07 6.13
N THR A 17 11.21 -15.29 5.15
CA THR A 17 12.52 -15.46 4.51
C THR A 17 13.38 -14.21 4.50
N ASP A 18 12.79 -13.02 4.56
CA ASP A 18 13.52 -11.75 4.54
C ASP A 18 13.55 -11.14 5.93
N PHE A 19 14.70 -11.26 6.58
CA PHE A 19 14.97 -10.71 7.91
C PHE A 19 15.92 -9.52 7.86
N ASP A 20 16.29 -9.06 6.66
CA ASP A 20 17.26 -7.99 6.47
C ASP A 20 16.59 -6.63 6.58
N GLY A 21 17.37 -5.66 7.10
CA GLY A 21 16.92 -4.29 7.23
C GLY A 21 15.75 -4.13 8.20
N SER A 22 15.02 -3.07 8.01
CA SER A 22 13.80 -2.77 8.78
C SER A 22 12.71 -2.36 7.81
N LYS A 23 11.48 -2.79 8.05
CA LYS A 23 10.36 -2.55 7.16
C LYS A 23 9.06 -2.36 7.89
N ILE A 24 8.15 -1.66 7.24
CA ILE A 24 6.74 -1.61 7.59
C ILE A 24 5.93 -2.15 6.42
N ILE A 25 4.73 -2.63 6.71
CA ILE A 25 3.86 -3.22 5.69
C ILE A 25 2.51 -2.50 5.70
N ILE A 26 2.05 -2.12 4.52
CA ILE A 26 0.68 -1.67 4.29
C ILE A 26 -0.02 -2.84 3.62
N SER A 27 -0.95 -3.47 4.34
CA SER A 27 -1.62 -4.69 3.92
C SER A 27 -3.08 -4.43 3.63
N ILE A 28 -3.50 -4.69 2.39
CA ILE A 28 -4.85 -4.41 1.91
C ILE A 28 -5.55 -5.72 1.59
N SER A 29 -6.71 -5.91 2.18
CA SER A 29 -7.57 -7.07 1.96
C SER A 29 -8.95 -6.63 1.46
N ASP A 30 -9.67 -7.55 0.81
CA ASP A 30 -11.08 -7.33 0.52
C ASP A 30 -11.87 -7.33 1.82
N PRO A 31 -12.98 -6.58 1.91
CA PRO A 31 -13.88 -6.67 3.06
C PRO A 31 -14.34 -8.11 3.31
N PHE A 32 -14.46 -8.49 4.58
CA PHE A 32 -14.84 -9.83 5.03
C PHE A 32 -13.82 -10.94 4.75
N GLU A 33 -12.67 -10.60 4.19
CA GLU A 33 -11.54 -11.52 4.00
C GLU A 33 -10.65 -11.50 5.23
N GLU A 34 -10.04 -12.64 5.57
CA GLU A 34 -9.03 -12.67 6.63
C GLU A 34 -7.83 -11.79 6.25
N LYS A 35 -7.30 -11.10 7.24
CA LYS A 35 -6.05 -10.34 7.09
C LYS A 35 -4.90 -11.28 6.76
N ALA A 36 -3.93 -10.80 6.00
CA ALA A 36 -2.71 -11.54 5.74
C ALA A 36 -1.98 -11.80 7.07
N LYS A 37 -1.46 -13.02 7.24
CA LYS A 37 -0.77 -13.44 8.47
C LYS A 37 0.73 -13.46 8.23
N PHE A 38 1.39 -12.38 8.60
CA PHE A 38 2.84 -12.27 8.50
C PHE A 38 3.53 -12.97 9.67
N ASN A 39 4.80 -13.31 9.48
CA ASN A 39 5.62 -13.96 10.52
C ASN A 39 5.84 -13.01 11.71
N ARG A 40 5.22 -13.29 12.85
CA ARG A 40 5.34 -12.49 14.07
C ARG A 40 6.74 -12.50 14.67
N ASN A 41 7.55 -13.50 14.32
CA ASN A 41 8.92 -13.62 14.82
C ASN A 41 9.94 -12.86 13.97
N ASN A 42 9.51 -12.29 12.86
CA ASN A 42 10.37 -11.45 12.02
C ASN A 42 10.46 -10.05 12.61
N ILE A 43 11.49 -9.82 13.43
CA ILE A 43 11.68 -8.53 14.12
C ILE A 43 12.05 -7.39 13.17
N SER A 44 12.40 -7.69 11.93
CA SER A 44 12.66 -6.64 10.92
C SER A 44 11.37 -5.95 10.48
N ILE A 45 10.21 -6.58 10.66
CA ILE A 45 8.91 -5.99 10.42
C ILE A 45 8.51 -5.18 11.66
N LYS A 46 8.56 -3.86 11.56
CA LYS A 46 8.35 -2.97 12.70
C LYS A 46 6.89 -2.70 13.00
N SER A 47 6.05 -2.67 11.97
CA SER A 47 4.61 -2.45 12.12
C SER A 47 3.88 -2.84 10.85
N VAL A 48 2.59 -3.12 10.98
CA VAL A 48 1.71 -3.44 9.85
C VAL A 48 0.46 -2.58 9.97
N LEU A 49 0.11 -1.87 8.91
CA LEU A 49 -1.16 -1.18 8.77
C LEU A 49 -2.08 -2.05 7.94
N TYR A 50 -3.19 -2.49 8.53
CA TYR A 50 -4.22 -3.27 7.82
C TYR A 50 -5.35 -2.37 7.37
N LEU A 51 -5.67 -2.42 6.08
CA LEU A 51 -6.80 -1.73 5.49
C LEU A 51 -7.67 -2.71 4.72
N SER A 52 -8.94 -2.38 4.58
CA SER A 52 -9.92 -3.27 3.94
C SER A 52 -10.84 -2.46 3.04
N PHE A 53 -10.77 -2.72 1.74
CA PHE A 53 -11.65 -2.15 0.71
C PHE A 53 -11.47 -2.92 -0.60
N TYR A 54 -12.50 -2.88 -1.46
CA TYR A 54 -12.46 -3.55 -2.75
C TYR A 54 -11.61 -2.81 -3.78
N ASP A 55 -11.17 -3.52 -4.79
CA ASP A 55 -10.40 -2.96 -5.92
C ASP A 55 -11.33 -2.27 -6.93
N ILE A 56 -11.86 -1.14 -6.52
CA ILE A 56 -12.74 -0.30 -7.34
C ILE A 56 -11.99 0.98 -7.67
N ASP A 57 -11.93 1.34 -8.95
CA ASP A 57 -11.17 2.50 -9.39
C ASP A 57 -12.04 3.75 -9.57
N GLU A 58 -11.41 4.84 -9.96
CA GLU A 58 -12.06 6.14 -10.16
C GLU A 58 -13.18 6.07 -11.20
N LYS A 59 -13.01 5.24 -12.24
CA LYS A 59 -13.97 5.15 -13.34
C LYS A 59 -15.23 4.37 -12.96
N THR A 60 -15.11 3.43 -12.03
CA THR A 60 -16.18 2.48 -11.71
C THR A 60 -16.83 2.72 -10.36
N LYS A 61 -16.30 3.60 -9.52
CA LYS A 61 -16.83 3.83 -8.18
C LYS A 61 -18.30 4.27 -8.15
N SER A 62 -18.75 4.99 -9.16
CA SER A 62 -20.15 5.41 -9.25
C SER A 62 -21.08 4.24 -9.56
N ILE A 63 -20.58 3.22 -10.25
CA ILE A 63 -21.34 2.01 -10.59
C ILE A 63 -21.46 1.09 -9.37
N PHE A 64 -20.39 1.06 -8.54
CA PHE A 64 -20.29 0.19 -7.37
C PHE A 64 -20.49 0.95 -6.06
N GLY A 65 -21.35 1.96 -6.06
CA GLY A 65 -21.56 2.85 -4.91
C GLY A 65 -22.04 2.17 -3.63
N GLY A 66 -22.52 0.91 -3.70
CA GLY A 66 -22.90 0.12 -2.54
C GLY A 66 -21.78 -0.74 -1.96
N TYR A 67 -20.59 -0.69 -2.54
CA TYR A 67 -19.43 -1.49 -2.12
C TYR A 67 -18.40 -0.60 -1.44
N ASP A 68 -17.61 -1.20 -0.52
CA ASP A 68 -16.51 -0.52 0.15
C ASP A 68 -15.34 -0.34 -0.83
N PHE A 69 -15.03 0.88 -1.17
CA PHE A 69 -13.82 1.25 -1.91
C PHE A 69 -12.99 2.21 -1.06
N MET A 70 -11.75 2.44 -1.47
CA MET A 70 -10.83 3.28 -0.71
C MET A 70 -11.43 4.66 -0.44
N SER A 71 -11.33 5.11 0.79
CA SER A 71 -11.83 6.41 1.23
C SER A 71 -10.68 7.38 1.55
N PRO A 72 -10.97 8.68 1.65
CA PRO A 72 -9.97 9.65 2.12
C PRO A 72 -9.40 9.33 3.50
N ILE A 73 -10.19 8.68 4.37
CA ILE A 73 -9.73 8.27 5.70
C ILE A 73 -8.64 7.20 5.58
N ASP A 74 -8.81 6.23 4.69
CA ASP A 74 -7.80 5.20 4.43
C ASP A 74 -6.49 5.85 3.99
N ALA A 75 -6.56 6.84 3.11
CA ALA A 75 -5.38 7.55 2.62
C ALA A 75 -4.66 8.33 3.74
N VAL A 76 -5.41 8.94 4.65
CA VAL A 76 -4.85 9.63 5.81
C VAL A 76 -4.15 8.64 6.73
N LEU A 77 -4.72 7.46 6.94
CA LEU A 77 -4.07 6.41 7.73
C LEU A 77 -2.75 5.97 7.11
N ILE A 78 -2.70 5.82 5.79
CA ILE A 78 -1.45 5.51 5.07
C ILE A 78 -0.43 6.61 5.27
N ARG A 79 -0.82 7.85 5.04
CA ARG A 79 0.06 9.02 5.23
C ARG A 79 0.66 9.04 6.63
N ASP A 80 -0.19 8.96 7.65
CA ASP A 80 0.25 9.05 9.03
C ASP A 80 1.18 7.88 9.41
N PHE A 81 0.89 6.69 8.91
CA PHE A 81 1.72 5.51 9.11
C PHE A 81 3.11 5.68 8.48
N VAL A 82 3.18 6.14 7.24
CA VAL A 82 4.44 6.39 6.55
C VAL A 82 5.24 7.49 7.26
N LEU A 83 4.60 8.60 7.60
CA LEU A 83 5.28 9.71 8.29
C LEU A 83 5.82 9.29 9.66
N LYS A 84 5.10 8.42 10.37
CA LYS A 84 5.54 7.91 11.66
C LYS A 84 6.82 7.08 11.56
N TRP A 85 6.95 6.26 10.50
CA TRP A 85 8.00 5.26 10.40
C TRP A 85 9.13 5.61 9.42
N GLU A 86 8.97 6.64 8.56
CA GLU A 86 9.90 6.89 7.47
C GLU A 86 11.35 7.11 7.89
N ASN A 87 11.59 7.59 9.10
CA ASN A 87 12.95 7.81 9.63
C ASN A 87 13.51 6.58 10.37
N PHE A 88 12.73 5.51 10.48
CA PHE A 88 13.08 4.33 11.29
C PHE A 88 13.15 3.05 10.48
N VAL A 89 12.76 3.07 9.21
CA VAL A 89 12.75 1.87 8.36
C VAL A 89 13.45 2.14 7.03
N ASN A 90 13.96 1.06 6.43
CA ASN A 90 14.62 1.10 5.11
C ASN A 90 13.63 0.82 3.98
N GLU A 91 12.56 0.07 4.26
CA GLU A 91 11.64 -0.43 3.25
C GLU A 91 10.19 -0.24 3.68
N ILE A 92 9.34 -0.05 2.69
CA ILE A 92 7.90 -0.10 2.83
C ILE A 92 7.38 -1.15 1.86
N TRP A 93 6.69 -2.15 2.38
CA TRP A 93 6.01 -3.15 1.56
C TRP A 93 4.55 -2.74 1.42
N VAL A 94 4.04 -2.72 0.20
CA VAL A 94 2.63 -2.46 -0.06
C VAL A 94 2.05 -3.72 -0.69
N GLN A 95 1.07 -4.31 -0.03
CA GLN A 95 0.52 -5.60 -0.43
C GLN A 95 -0.98 -5.50 -0.61
N CYS A 96 -1.49 -6.08 -1.69
CA CYS A 96 -2.91 -6.38 -1.90
C CYS A 96 -3.03 -7.82 -2.38
N GLU A 97 -4.20 -8.26 -2.80
CA GLU A 97 -4.39 -9.68 -3.16
C GLU A 97 -3.45 -10.10 -4.29
N MET A 98 -3.46 -9.38 -5.41
CA MET A 98 -2.67 -9.75 -6.60
C MET A 98 -1.34 -9.00 -6.73
N GLY A 99 -1.15 -7.91 -6.00
CA GLY A 99 0.06 -7.09 -6.12
C GLY A 99 0.17 -6.36 -7.45
N ILE A 100 -0.96 -5.97 -8.04
CA ILE A 100 -1.01 -5.38 -9.39
C ILE A 100 -1.74 -4.04 -9.41
N SER A 101 -2.79 -3.88 -8.64
CA SER A 101 -3.71 -2.76 -8.77
C SER A 101 -3.72 -1.83 -7.56
N ARG A 102 -4.35 -2.20 -6.44
CA ARG A 102 -4.44 -1.33 -5.24
C ARG A 102 -3.07 -0.99 -4.68
N SER A 103 -2.24 -1.99 -4.48
CA SER A 103 -0.88 -1.80 -3.96
C SER A 103 -0.02 -0.97 -4.92
N ALA A 104 -0.17 -1.16 -6.23
CA ALA A 104 0.57 -0.40 -7.21
C ALA A 104 0.20 1.09 -7.18
N GLY A 105 -1.09 1.42 -7.08
CA GLY A 105 -1.54 2.80 -6.98
C GLY A 105 -1.01 3.49 -5.74
N ILE A 106 -1.10 2.84 -4.58
CA ILE A 106 -0.60 3.38 -3.32
C ILE A 106 0.92 3.53 -3.35
N ALA A 107 1.64 2.51 -3.84
CA ALA A 107 3.09 2.54 -3.92
C ALA A 107 3.60 3.67 -4.81
N ALA A 108 2.94 3.91 -5.94
CA ALA A 108 3.31 5.02 -6.83
C ALA A 108 3.22 6.37 -6.12
N ALA A 109 2.14 6.59 -5.36
CA ALA A 109 1.97 7.83 -4.60
C ALA A 109 3.03 7.97 -3.48
N ILE A 110 3.37 6.86 -2.80
CA ILE A 110 4.40 6.86 -1.76
C ILE A 110 5.78 7.17 -2.37
N LEU A 111 6.11 6.59 -3.53
CA LEU A 111 7.34 6.92 -4.24
C LEU A 111 7.44 8.42 -4.50
N GLU A 112 6.36 9.05 -4.96
CA GLU A 112 6.34 10.49 -5.22
C GLU A 112 6.52 11.31 -3.94
N HIS A 113 5.99 10.85 -2.81
CA HIS A 113 6.24 11.49 -1.51
C HIS A 113 7.74 11.52 -1.19
N PHE A 114 8.47 10.48 -1.52
CA PHE A 114 9.93 10.40 -1.30
C PHE A 114 10.73 11.02 -2.45
N GLU A 115 10.07 11.70 -3.38
CA GLU A 115 10.71 12.29 -4.57
C GLU A 115 11.42 11.24 -5.43
N LEU A 116 10.87 10.02 -5.47
CA LEU A 116 11.35 8.93 -6.29
C LEU A 116 10.45 8.77 -7.51
N ASP A 117 11.03 8.19 -8.59
CA ASP A 117 10.32 8.03 -9.86
C ASP A 117 9.27 6.93 -9.76
N SER A 118 8.02 7.26 -10.07
CA SER A 118 6.89 6.33 -10.10
C SER A 118 6.53 5.84 -11.50
N ILE A 119 7.26 6.26 -12.53
CA ILE A 119 6.89 6.02 -13.93
C ILE A 119 6.91 4.53 -14.29
N ASP A 120 7.80 3.77 -13.67
CA ASP A 120 7.88 2.32 -13.88
C ASP A 120 6.65 1.59 -13.38
N ILE A 121 5.89 2.18 -12.47
CA ILE A 121 4.62 1.64 -12.02
C ILE A 121 3.48 2.18 -12.89
N LEU A 122 3.41 3.50 -13.07
CA LEU A 122 2.30 4.15 -13.76
C LEU A 122 2.20 3.79 -15.24
N ASN A 123 3.35 3.55 -15.91
CA ASN A 123 3.42 3.18 -17.32
C ASN A 123 3.84 1.72 -17.54
N SER A 124 3.78 0.89 -16.51
CA SER A 124 4.22 -0.50 -16.57
C SER A 124 3.24 -1.37 -17.35
N LYS A 125 3.77 -2.43 -17.98
CA LYS A 125 2.96 -3.53 -18.49
C LYS A 125 2.68 -4.57 -17.40
N LYS A 126 3.42 -4.53 -16.31
CA LYS A 126 3.28 -5.45 -15.18
C LYS A 126 2.17 -5.04 -14.23
N TYR A 127 1.99 -3.73 -14.03
CA TYR A 127 1.01 -3.18 -13.09
C TYR A 127 -0.14 -2.50 -13.81
N ILE A 128 -1.33 -2.57 -13.21
CA ILE A 128 -2.52 -1.82 -13.63
C ILE A 128 -2.94 -1.00 -12.41
N PRO A 129 -2.26 0.12 -12.13
CA PRO A 129 -2.46 0.86 -10.88
C PRO A 129 -3.89 1.34 -10.73
N ASN A 130 -4.47 1.10 -9.55
CA ASN A 130 -5.78 1.64 -9.19
C ASN A 130 -5.63 3.15 -9.00
N MET A 131 -6.21 3.95 -9.90
CA MET A 131 -6.03 5.40 -9.91
C MET A 131 -6.80 6.09 -8.80
N LEU A 132 -7.87 5.49 -8.28
CA LEU A 132 -8.52 6.00 -7.07
C LEU A 132 -7.55 5.93 -5.88
N CYS A 133 -6.91 4.77 -5.69
CA CYS A 133 -5.92 4.57 -4.63
C CYS A 133 -4.75 5.54 -4.78
N TYR A 134 -4.24 5.70 -5.99
CA TYR A 134 -3.15 6.62 -6.29
C TYR A 134 -3.53 8.07 -5.96
N ASN A 135 -4.67 8.54 -6.48
CA ASN A 135 -5.08 9.93 -6.32
C ASN A 135 -5.39 10.28 -4.86
N LEU A 136 -6.08 9.40 -4.13
CA LEU A 136 -6.39 9.62 -2.72
C LEU A 136 -5.12 9.66 -1.87
N THR A 137 -4.19 8.75 -2.11
CA THR A 137 -2.93 8.69 -1.36
C THR A 137 -2.08 9.93 -1.65
N LYS A 138 -1.95 10.30 -2.91
CA LYS A 138 -1.23 11.51 -3.32
C LYS A 138 -1.83 12.76 -2.68
N GLU A 139 -3.15 12.89 -2.68
CA GLU A 139 -3.83 14.02 -2.07
C GLU A 139 -3.57 14.09 -0.56
N ALA A 140 -3.62 12.95 0.14
CA ALA A 140 -3.35 12.91 1.57
C ALA A 140 -1.95 13.41 1.90
N PHE A 141 -0.93 12.99 1.15
CA PHE A 141 0.45 13.45 1.36
C PHE A 141 0.62 14.94 1.06
N SER A 142 -0.15 15.50 0.15
CA SER A 142 -0.09 16.94 -0.15
C SER A 142 -0.61 17.80 1.01
N LYS A 143 -1.36 17.22 1.95
CA LYS A 143 -1.95 17.90 3.11
C LYS A 143 -1.27 17.53 4.43
N LYS A 144 -0.07 16.96 4.39
CA LYS A 144 0.63 16.41 5.55
C LYS A 144 1.04 17.43 6.60
N GLU A 145 1.02 18.70 6.25
CA GLU A 145 1.46 19.78 7.15
C GLU A 145 0.32 20.45 7.93
N VAL A 146 -0.89 19.96 7.75
CA VAL A 146 -2.05 20.53 8.42
C VAL A 146 -2.18 20.04 9.86
#